data_e9459db8d3b067194abd2acc0fc092bc
#
_entry.id   e9459db8d3b067194abd2acc0fc092bc
#
_cell.length_a   1.000
_cell.length_b   1.000
_cell.length_c   1.000
_cell.angle_alpha   90.00
_cell.angle_beta   90.00
_cell.angle_gamma   90.00
#
_symmetry.space_group_name_H-M   'P 1'
#
loop_
_entity.id
_entity.type
_entity.pdbx_description
1 polymer ?
#
loop_
_entity_poly.entity_id
_entity_poly.type
_entity_poly.pdbx_seq_one_letter_code
_entity_poly.pdbx_strand_id
1 'polypeptide(L)'
;KRRMDQQFLKEIEMGSKNALVKKRIITHYIYNGSSTIPDLSKELDLSVPTVTKFIGEMCEDGYINDYGKLETSGGRHPNLYGLNPESGYFIGVDIKRFAVNIGLINFKGDMVELKMNIPYKFENSIEGMNELCKLILNFIKKLPINKEKILNINVNVSGRVNPESGYSFSQFNFEERPLADVLSEKLGHKVTIDNDTRAMTYGEYMQGCVKGEKDIIFVNVSWGIGIGIIIDGKVYTGKSGFSGEFGHISAYDNEIIRHCGKK
;
A
#
# COMPACT_ATOMS: atom_id res chain seq x y z
N LYS A 1 -6.42 -19.09 17.61
CA LYS A 1 -5.36 -18.55 16.71
C LYS A 1 -5.29 -17.06 16.96
N ARG A 2 -4.25 -16.55 17.65
CA ARG A 2 -4.04 -15.12 17.91
C ARG A 2 -3.84 -14.40 16.56
N ARG A 3 -4.27 -13.14 16.48
CA ARG A 3 -3.98 -12.22 15.38
C ARG A 3 -2.45 -12.07 15.25
N MET A 4 -1.83 -12.91 14.43
CA MET A 4 -0.37 -12.96 14.23
C MET A 4 0.17 -11.64 13.71
N ASP A 5 -0.61 -10.94 12.88
CA ASP A 5 -0.20 -9.72 12.19
C ASP A 5 0.09 -8.53 13.12
N GLN A 6 -0.70 -8.36 14.19
CA GLN A 6 -0.48 -7.29 15.16
C GLN A 6 0.76 -7.53 16.02
N GLN A 7 1.07 -8.80 16.32
CA GLN A 7 2.24 -9.14 17.10
C GLN A 7 3.52 -8.92 16.27
N PHE A 8 3.53 -9.38 15.03
CA PHE A 8 4.68 -9.20 14.12
C PHE A 8 5.01 -7.72 13.86
N LEU A 9 3.99 -6.88 13.62
CA LEU A 9 4.18 -5.44 13.46
C LEU A 9 4.75 -4.79 14.73
N LYS A 10 4.21 -5.15 15.92
CA LYS A 10 4.74 -4.68 17.21
C LYS A 10 6.20 -5.09 17.42
N GLU A 11 6.56 -6.32 17.07
CA GLU A 11 7.93 -6.81 17.17
C GLU A 11 8.89 -6.04 16.25
N ILE A 12 8.43 -5.63 15.04
CA ILE A 12 9.18 -4.76 14.14
C ILE A 12 9.37 -3.37 14.77
N GLU A 13 8.30 -2.77 15.31
CA GLU A 13 8.32 -1.46 15.96
C GLU A 13 9.24 -1.46 17.20
N MET A 14 9.27 -2.54 17.94
CA MET A 14 10.16 -2.74 19.08
C MET A 14 11.62 -3.05 18.69
N GLY A 15 11.94 -3.12 17.40
CA GLY A 15 13.29 -3.37 16.90
C GLY A 15 13.78 -4.81 17.10
N SER A 16 12.89 -5.78 17.21
CA SER A 16 13.25 -7.20 17.30
C SER A 16 14.09 -7.61 16.10
N LYS A 17 15.32 -8.09 16.34
CA LYS A 17 16.24 -8.54 15.29
C LYS A 17 15.60 -9.61 14.38
N ASN A 18 14.87 -10.56 14.98
CA ASN A 18 14.21 -11.63 14.24
C ASN A 18 13.08 -11.08 13.35
N ALA A 19 12.26 -10.18 13.86
CA ALA A 19 11.20 -9.55 13.10
C ALA A 19 11.75 -8.69 11.95
N LEU A 20 12.87 -8.00 12.15
CA LEU A 20 13.55 -7.25 11.09
C LEU A 20 14.09 -8.16 9.99
N VAL A 21 14.62 -9.34 10.31
CA VAL A 21 15.04 -10.32 9.30
C VAL A 21 13.83 -10.85 8.53
N LYS A 22 12.76 -11.25 9.21
CA LYS A 22 11.50 -11.67 8.56
C LYS A 22 10.94 -10.58 7.64
N LYS A 23 10.98 -9.31 8.08
CA LYS A 23 10.60 -8.17 7.23
C LYS A 23 11.46 -8.07 5.98
N ARG A 24 12.78 -8.22 6.08
CA ARG A 24 13.69 -8.21 4.92
C ARG A 24 13.36 -9.33 3.92
N ILE A 25 13.03 -10.53 4.41
CA ILE A 25 12.62 -11.67 3.59
C ILE A 25 11.31 -11.37 2.85
N ILE A 26 10.28 -10.87 3.55
CA ILE A 26 9.01 -10.45 2.93
C ILE A 26 9.25 -9.39 1.87
N THR A 27 10.03 -8.36 2.20
CA THR A 27 10.37 -7.28 1.28
C THR A 27 11.06 -7.80 0.03
N HIS A 28 12.02 -8.72 0.17
CA HIS A 28 12.66 -9.34 -0.98
C HIS A 28 11.66 -10.05 -1.89
N TYR A 29 10.74 -10.84 -1.32
CA TYR A 29 9.73 -11.54 -2.11
C TYR A 29 8.72 -10.60 -2.78
N ILE A 30 8.40 -9.47 -2.17
CA ILE A 30 7.52 -8.45 -2.79
C ILE A 30 8.16 -7.90 -4.06
N TYR A 31 9.46 -7.59 -4.03
CA TYR A 31 10.16 -6.96 -5.16
C TYR A 31 10.71 -7.94 -6.19
N ASN A 32 11.14 -9.12 -5.76
CA ASN A 32 11.89 -10.06 -6.60
C ASN A 32 11.14 -11.37 -6.88
N GLY A 33 9.98 -11.57 -6.24
CA GLY A 33 9.22 -12.82 -6.36
C GLY A 33 9.85 -13.99 -5.58
N SER A 34 9.39 -15.21 -5.88
CA SER A 34 9.84 -16.42 -5.21
C SER A 34 11.30 -16.74 -5.52
N SER A 35 12.04 -17.27 -4.55
CA SER A 35 13.45 -17.62 -4.69
C SER A 35 13.83 -18.86 -3.86
N THR A 36 15.02 -19.41 -4.11
CA THR A 36 15.57 -20.51 -3.33
C THR A 36 16.26 -20.01 -2.06
N ILE A 37 16.43 -20.86 -1.05
CA ILE A 37 17.18 -20.51 0.17
C ILE A 37 18.60 -20.04 -0.13
N PRO A 38 19.39 -20.69 -1.01
CA PRO A 38 20.73 -20.21 -1.37
C PRO A 38 20.73 -18.82 -2.01
N ASP A 39 19.78 -18.55 -2.93
CA ASP A 39 19.69 -17.25 -3.58
C ASP A 39 19.32 -16.16 -2.57
N LEU A 40 18.31 -16.42 -1.74
CA LEU A 40 17.88 -15.51 -0.69
C LEU A 40 19.00 -15.23 0.33
N SER A 41 19.80 -16.25 0.68
CA SER A 41 20.98 -16.12 1.55
C SER A 41 22.01 -15.15 0.96
N LYS A 42 22.29 -15.28 -0.33
CA LYS A 42 23.22 -14.40 -1.05
C LYS A 42 22.68 -12.97 -1.16
N GLU A 43 21.43 -12.80 -1.57
CA GLU A 43 20.79 -11.48 -1.77
C GLU A 43 20.64 -10.68 -0.47
N LEU A 44 20.35 -11.37 0.65
CA LEU A 44 20.18 -10.73 1.93
C LEU A 44 21.45 -10.66 2.78
N ASP A 45 22.58 -11.19 2.29
CA ASP A 45 23.83 -11.32 3.05
C ASP A 45 23.61 -11.98 4.43
N LEU A 46 22.96 -13.15 4.40
CA LEU A 46 22.64 -13.95 5.57
C LEU A 46 23.18 -15.37 5.38
N SER A 47 23.52 -16.07 6.48
CA SER A 47 23.92 -17.48 6.39
C SER A 47 22.76 -18.38 5.98
N VAL A 48 23.04 -19.42 5.21
CA VAL A 48 22.04 -20.43 4.80
C VAL A 48 21.27 -21.01 6.00
N PRO A 49 21.91 -21.39 7.13
CA PRO A 49 21.18 -21.85 8.31
C PRO A 49 20.20 -20.81 8.87
N THR A 50 20.59 -19.52 8.87
CA THR A 50 19.74 -18.42 9.33
C THR A 50 18.50 -18.28 8.45
N VAL A 51 18.69 -18.27 7.12
CA VAL A 51 17.57 -18.18 6.16
C VAL A 51 16.67 -19.41 6.29
N THR A 52 17.24 -20.62 6.37
CA THR A 52 16.47 -21.87 6.53
C THR A 52 15.57 -21.82 7.78
N LYS A 53 16.11 -21.35 8.91
CA LYS A 53 15.35 -21.18 10.14
C LYS A 53 14.17 -20.26 9.95
N PHE A 54 14.38 -19.04 9.42
CA PHE A 54 13.30 -18.06 9.27
C PHE A 54 12.28 -18.46 8.21
N ILE A 55 12.69 -19.09 7.11
CA ILE A 55 11.77 -19.64 6.12
C ILE A 55 10.89 -20.73 6.76
N GLY A 56 11.46 -21.64 7.54
CA GLY A 56 10.70 -22.65 8.28
C GLY A 56 9.65 -22.02 9.21
N GLU A 57 10.07 -21.08 10.07
CA GLU A 57 9.15 -20.35 10.95
C GLU A 57 8.03 -19.65 10.17
N MET A 58 8.37 -18.97 9.06
CA MET A 58 7.40 -18.23 8.27
C MET A 58 6.46 -19.12 7.45
N CYS A 59 6.89 -20.35 7.12
CA CYS A 59 6.02 -21.38 6.55
C CYS A 59 5.02 -21.88 7.61
N GLU A 60 5.48 -22.16 8.84
CA GLU A 60 4.63 -22.56 9.96
C GLU A 60 3.63 -21.46 10.33
N ASP A 61 4.06 -20.19 10.31
CA ASP A 61 3.25 -19.01 10.53
C ASP A 61 2.25 -18.75 9.37
N GLY A 62 2.47 -19.38 8.20
CA GLY A 62 1.59 -19.25 7.02
C GLY A 62 1.86 -18.04 6.15
N TYR A 63 2.96 -17.32 6.33
CA TYR A 63 3.35 -16.17 5.46
C TYR A 63 4.02 -16.60 4.16
N ILE A 64 4.69 -17.75 4.16
CA ILE A 64 5.45 -18.28 3.04
C ILE A 64 4.95 -19.68 2.70
N ASN A 65 4.92 -19.98 1.40
CA ASN A 65 4.67 -21.31 0.86
C ASN A 65 5.96 -21.91 0.30
N ASP A 66 6.12 -23.22 0.47
CA ASP A 66 7.02 -24.03 -0.32
C ASP A 66 6.33 -24.40 -1.64
N TYR A 67 6.84 -23.88 -2.75
CA TYR A 67 6.30 -24.14 -4.09
C TYR A 67 6.91 -25.39 -4.75
N GLY A 68 7.68 -26.16 -4.00
CA GLY A 68 8.30 -27.38 -4.49
C GLY A 68 9.64 -27.16 -5.19
N LYS A 69 10.13 -28.20 -5.86
CA LYS A 69 11.44 -28.21 -6.49
C LYS A 69 11.47 -27.38 -7.76
N LEU A 70 12.49 -26.55 -7.90
CA LEU A 70 12.79 -25.86 -9.15
C LEU A 70 13.31 -26.89 -10.16
N GLU A 71 12.69 -26.96 -11.35
CA GLU A 71 13.22 -27.77 -12.44
C GLU A 71 14.49 -27.10 -12.98
N THR A 72 15.63 -27.80 -12.79
CA THR A 72 16.93 -27.37 -13.34
C THR A 72 17.45 -28.44 -14.28
N SER A 73 18.15 -28.04 -15.31
CA SER A 73 18.69 -28.93 -16.33
C SER A 73 19.85 -29.83 -15.86
N GLY A 74 20.17 -29.89 -14.56
CA GLY A 74 21.16 -30.73 -13.95
C GLY A 74 21.53 -30.31 -12.53
N GLY A 75 21.78 -31.29 -11.65
CA GLY A 75 22.22 -31.06 -10.27
C GLY A 75 21.12 -31.17 -9.22
N ARG A 76 21.40 -30.62 -8.00
CA ARG A 76 20.47 -30.66 -6.89
C ARG A 76 19.32 -29.65 -7.16
N HIS A 77 18.10 -30.12 -7.12
CA HIS A 77 16.88 -29.30 -7.29
C HIS A 77 16.50 -28.63 -5.95
N PRO A 78 16.83 -27.36 -5.74
CA PRO A 78 16.44 -26.65 -4.51
C PRO A 78 14.93 -26.35 -4.53
N ASN A 79 14.32 -26.27 -3.33
CA ASN A 79 12.93 -25.82 -3.22
C ASN A 79 12.82 -24.32 -3.44
N LEU A 80 11.74 -23.92 -4.08
CA LEU A 80 11.35 -22.53 -4.30
C LEU A 80 10.39 -22.10 -3.21
N TYR A 81 10.67 -20.97 -2.56
CA TYR A 81 9.85 -20.38 -1.52
C TYR A 81 9.36 -18.99 -1.93
N GLY A 82 8.18 -18.60 -1.48
CA GLY A 82 7.62 -17.29 -1.77
C GLY A 82 6.42 -16.96 -0.91
N LEU A 83 5.87 -15.76 -1.06
CA LEU A 83 4.73 -15.30 -0.27
C LEU A 83 3.52 -16.20 -0.47
N ASN A 84 2.81 -16.48 0.62
CA ASN A 84 1.51 -17.15 0.58
C ASN A 84 0.43 -16.10 0.22
N PRO A 85 -0.22 -16.19 -0.95
CA PRO A 85 -1.22 -15.21 -1.36
C PRO A 85 -2.43 -15.14 -0.40
N GLU A 86 -2.72 -16.24 0.31
CA GLU A 86 -3.86 -16.31 1.22
C GLU A 86 -3.55 -15.88 2.66
N SER A 87 -2.33 -15.46 2.96
CA SER A 87 -1.97 -15.05 4.32
C SER A 87 -2.61 -13.73 4.73
N GLY A 88 -2.96 -12.86 3.79
CA GLY A 88 -3.62 -11.59 4.06
C GLY A 88 -4.09 -10.89 2.79
N TYR A 89 -4.86 -9.84 2.99
CA TYR A 89 -5.42 -9.02 1.91
C TYR A 89 -5.31 -7.54 2.22
N PHE A 90 -5.20 -6.74 1.19
CA PHE A 90 -5.20 -5.28 1.29
C PHE A 90 -6.25 -4.70 0.36
N ILE A 91 -6.96 -3.66 0.82
CA ILE A 91 -7.93 -2.93 0.02
C ILE A 91 -7.35 -1.56 -0.30
N GLY A 92 -7.38 -1.18 -1.57
CA GLY A 92 -7.09 0.16 -2.04
C GLY A 92 -8.39 0.87 -2.45
N VAL A 93 -8.56 2.10 -2.00
CA VAL A 93 -9.69 2.96 -2.33
C VAL A 93 -9.17 4.25 -2.95
N ASP A 94 -9.59 4.53 -4.17
CA ASP A 94 -9.21 5.74 -4.91
C ASP A 94 -10.46 6.61 -5.11
N ILE A 95 -10.48 7.76 -4.44
CA ILE A 95 -11.62 8.69 -4.46
C ILE A 95 -11.43 9.68 -5.59
N LYS A 96 -12.37 9.69 -6.52
CA LYS A 96 -12.45 10.66 -7.61
C LYS A 96 -13.65 11.59 -7.42
N ARG A 97 -13.69 12.66 -8.21
CA ARG A 97 -14.76 13.66 -8.10
C ARG A 97 -16.17 13.07 -8.26
N PHE A 98 -16.34 12.09 -9.15
CA PHE A 98 -17.65 11.51 -9.49
C PHE A 98 -17.69 9.99 -9.39
N ALA A 99 -16.66 9.38 -8.86
CA ALA A 99 -16.57 7.93 -8.72
C ALA A 99 -15.60 7.53 -7.61
N VAL A 100 -15.73 6.29 -7.16
CA VAL A 100 -14.73 5.61 -6.33
C VAL A 100 -14.31 4.32 -7.03
N ASN A 101 -13.01 4.06 -7.03
CA ASN A 101 -12.44 2.77 -7.43
C ASN A 101 -12.05 2.01 -6.17
N ILE A 102 -12.38 0.73 -6.10
CA ILE A 102 -12.01 -0.12 -4.95
C ILE A 102 -11.41 -1.41 -5.49
N GLY A 103 -10.20 -1.72 -5.06
CA GLY A 103 -9.49 -2.94 -5.40
C GLY A 103 -9.08 -3.76 -4.18
N LEU A 104 -9.06 -5.07 -4.34
CA LEU A 104 -8.53 -6.02 -3.37
C LEU A 104 -7.33 -6.71 -3.98
N ILE A 105 -6.21 -6.70 -3.28
CA ILE A 105 -5.02 -7.49 -3.60
C ILE A 105 -4.75 -8.51 -2.50
N ASN A 106 -4.15 -9.64 -2.86
CA ASN A 106 -3.70 -10.64 -1.91
C ASN A 106 -2.32 -10.26 -1.32
N PHE A 107 -1.79 -11.08 -0.41
CA PHE A 107 -0.51 -10.83 0.26
C PHE A 107 0.69 -10.83 -0.70
N LYS A 108 0.55 -11.46 -1.85
CA LYS A 108 1.58 -11.48 -2.90
C LYS A 108 1.54 -10.24 -3.80
N GLY A 109 0.43 -9.46 -3.75
CA GLY A 109 0.20 -8.29 -4.59
C GLY A 109 -0.63 -8.57 -5.83
N ASP A 110 -1.13 -9.80 -6.05
CA ASP A 110 -2.00 -10.10 -7.18
C ASP A 110 -3.39 -9.50 -6.96
N MET A 111 -3.99 -8.94 -8.02
CA MET A 111 -5.35 -8.41 -8.01
C MET A 111 -6.37 -9.55 -7.86
N VAL A 112 -7.18 -9.48 -6.82
CA VAL A 112 -8.23 -10.48 -6.53
C VAL A 112 -9.60 -9.98 -6.99
N GLU A 113 -9.94 -8.74 -6.72
CA GLU A 113 -11.21 -8.13 -7.09
C GLU A 113 -10.99 -6.64 -7.38
N LEU A 114 -11.64 -6.11 -8.40
CA LEU A 114 -11.56 -4.70 -8.77
C LEU A 114 -12.93 -4.18 -9.19
N LYS A 115 -13.38 -3.10 -8.57
CA LYS A 115 -14.56 -2.34 -8.95
C LYS A 115 -14.16 -0.92 -9.32
N MET A 116 -14.31 -0.61 -10.60
CA MET A 116 -14.01 0.69 -11.15
C MET A 116 -15.27 1.52 -11.33
N ASN A 117 -15.12 2.83 -11.19
CA ASN A 117 -16.16 3.81 -11.50
C ASN A 117 -17.47 3.57 -10.73
N ILE A 118 -17.39 3.16 -9.46
CA ILE A 118 -18.56 3.09 -8.59
C ILE A 118 -19.12 4.51 -8.46
N PRO A 119 -20.40 4.77 -8.82
CA PRO A 119 -20.96 6.10 -8.73
C PRO A 119 -20.85 6.67 -7.32
N TYR A 120 -20.20 7.81 -7.19
CA TYR A 120 -20.02 8.53 -5.94
C TYR A 120 -19.71 9.98 -6.28
N LYS A 121 -20.50 10.92 -5.77
CA LYS A 121 -20.22 12.35 -5.88
C LYS A 121 -19.47 12.77 -4.64
N PHE A 122 -18.20 13.14 -4.82
CA PHE A 122 -17.41 13.63 -3.69
C PHE A 122 -18.03 14.89 -3.09
N GLU A 123 -18.34 14.83 -1.82
CA GLU A 123 -18.77 15.96 -1.00
C GLU A 123 -17.90 15.99 0.26
N ASN A 124 -17.27 17.14 0.52
CA ASN A 124 -16.46 17.33 1.71
C ASN A 124 -17.37 17.60 2.93
N SER A 125 -18.14 16.57 3.29
CA SER A 125 -19.13 16.58 4.38
C SER A 125 -19.10 15.27 5.15
N ILE A 126 -19.69 15.26 6.33
CA ILE A 126 -19.86 14.04 7.14
C ILE A 126 -20.72 13.01 6.37
N GLU A 127 -21.76 13.49 5.69
CA GLU A 127 -22.65 12.67 4.85
C GLU A 127 -21.87 12.02 3.71
N GLY A 128 -21.05 12.77 2.99
CA GLY A 128 -20.18 12.27 1.93
C GLY A 128 -19.20 11.20 2.45
N MET A 129 -18.58 11.43 3.59
CA MET A 129 -17.72 10.44 4.24
C MET A 129 -18.48 9.16 4.64
N ASN A 130 -19.70 9.32 5.17
CA ASN A 130 -20.53 8.17 5.54
C ASN A 130 -20.97 7.34 4.32
N GLU A 131 -21.28 8.01 3.20
CA GLU A 131 -21.59 7.35 1.93
C GLU A 131 -20.38 6.56 1.41
N LEU A 132 -19.19 7.16 1.43
CA LEU A 132 -17.94 6.48 1.11
C LEU A 132 -17.74 5.21 1.94
N CYS A 133 -17.89 5.31 3.27
CA CYS A 133 -17.77 4.16 4.16
C CYS A 133 -18.79 3.07 3.82
N LYS A 134 -20.02 3.44 3.49
CA LYS A 134 -21.07 2.49 3.07
C LYS A 134 -20.68 1.75 1.77
N LEU A 135 -20.10 2.45 0.80
CA LEU A 135 -19.61 1.82 -0.44
C LEU A 135 -18.49 0.82 -0.17
N ILE A 136 -17.53 1.20 0.68
CA ILE A 136 -16.41 0.32 1.07
C ILE A 136 -16.94 -0.93 1.82
N LEU A 137 -17.83 -0.75 2.78
CA LEU A 137 -18.42 -1.86 3.54
C LEU A 137 -19.26 -2.80 2.63
N ASN A 138 -19.99 -2.24 1.66
CA ASN A 138 -20.71 -3.02 0.67
C ASN A 138 -19.78 -3.83 -0.24
N PHE A 139 -18.62 -3.26 -0.61
CA PHE A 139 -17.59 -3.99 -1.34
C PHE A 139 -17.05 -5.15 -0.50
N ILE A 140 -16.62 -4.88 0.74
CA ILE A 140 -16.08 -5.88 1.67
C ILE A 140 -17.08 -7.02 1.89
N LYS A 141 -18.36 -6.71 2.09
CA LYS A 141 -19.41 -7.72 2.32
C LYS A 141 -19.50 -8.75 1.20
N LYS A 142 -19.28 -8.34 -0.05
CA LYS A 142 -19.39 -9.18 -1.25
C LYS A 142 -18.15 -10.01 -1.56
N LEU A 143 -17.02 -9.73 -0.91
CA LEU A 143 -15.77 -10.44 -1.18
C LEU A 143 -15.86 -11.92 -0.78
N PRO A 144 -15.38 -12.86 -1.59
CA PRO A 144 -15.38 -14.30 -1.29
C PRO A 144 -14.17 -14.72 -0.43
N ILE A 145 -13.78 -13.90 0.54
CA ILE A 145 -12.61 -14.12 1.42
C ILE A 145 -13.01 -14.07 2.90
N ASN A 146 -12.17 -14.61 3.78
CA ASN A 146 -12.29 -14.34 5.21
C ASN A 146 -11.92 -12.88 5.51
N LYS A 147 -12.88 -12.07 5.97
CA LYS A 147 -12.72 -10.63 6.24
C LYS A 147 -11.73 -10.34 7.36
N GLU A 148 -11.52 -11.28 8.29
CA GLU A 148 -10.50 -11.15 9.34
C GLU A 148 -9.07 -11.11 8.79
N LYS A 149 -8.87 -11.60 7.56
CA LYS A 149 -7.58 -11.53 6.84
C LYS A 149 -7.35 -10.21 6.10
N ILE A 150 -8.27 -9.26 6.15
CA ILE A 150 -8.03 -7.89 5.65
C ILE A 150 -7.09 -7.19 6.62
N LEU A 151 -5.86 -6.98 6.19
CA LEU A 151 -4.77 -6.43 7.01
C LEU A 151 -4.83 -4.90 7.08
N ASN A 152 -5.20 -4.27 5.96
CA ASN A 152 -5.29 -2.82 5.88
C ASN A 152 -6.21 -2.39 4.74
N ILE A 153 -6.85 -1.24 4.92
CA ILE A 153 -7.56 -0.49 3.87
C ILE A 153 -6.80 0.81 3.68
N ASN A 154 -6.25 1.06 2.48
CA ASN A 154 -5.65 2.33 2.16
C ASN A 154 -6.63 3.21 1.38
N VAL A 155 -6.91 4.40 1.89
CA VAL A 155 -7.83 5.36 1.25
C VAL A 155 -7.03 6.52 0.70
N ASN A 156 -7.05 6.68 -0.63
CA ASN A 156 -6.37 7.76 -1.32
C ASN A 156 -7.30 8.95 -1.48
N VAL A 157 -6.88 10.09 -0.94
CA VAL A 157 -7.61 11.35 -0.99
C VAL A 157 -6.79 12.42 -1.69
N SER A 158 -7.45 13.33 -2.39
CA SER A 158 -6.77 14.44 -3.05
C SER A 158 -6.32 15.51 -2.06
N GLY A 159 -5.24 16.21 -2.39
CA GLY A 159 -4.69 17.31 -1.62
C GLY A 159 -3.69 16.89 -0.55
N ARG A 160 -3.54 17.73 0.47
CA ARG A 160 -2.47 17.57 1.47
C ARG A 160 -2.80 16.50 2.50
N VAL A 161 -1.97 15.46 2.53
CA VAL A 161 -2.12 14.31 3.43
C VAL A 161 -0.78 13.98 4.07
N ASN A 162 -0.77 13.77 5.37
CA ASN A 162 0.35 13.18 6.08
C ASN A 162 0.06 11.71 6.36
N PRO A 163 0.68 10.76 5.64
CA PRO A 163 0.39 9.34 5.80
C PRO A 163 0.89 8.76 7.12
N GLU A 164 1.93 9.35 7.73
CA GLU A 164 2.48 8.87 9.00
C GLU A 164 1.55 9.18 10.17
N SER A 165 1.01 10.40 10.20
CA SER A 165 0.09 10.83 11.26
C SER A 165 -1.37 10.52 10.97
N GLY A 166 -1.71 10.11 9.72
CA GLY A 166 -3.08 9.81 9.32
C GLY A 166 -3.98 11.03 9.17
N TYR A 167 -3.42 12.26 9.11
CA TYR A 167 -4.19 13.48 8.92
C TYR A 167 -4.37 13.85 7.45
N SER A 168 -5.60 14.18 7.09
CA SER A 168 -5.92 14.92 5.87
C SER A 168 -6.13 16.41 6.23
N PHE A 169 -5.52 17.30 5.45
CA PHE A 169 -5.62 18.74 5.66
C PHE A 169 -6.50 19.44 4.61
N SER A 170 -7.00 18.70 3.66
CA SER A 170 -7.79 19.23 2.55
C SER A 170 -9.19 18.63 2.46
N GLN A 171 -9.35 17.36 2.78
CA GLN A 171 -10.61 16.64 2.65
C GLN A 171 -10.95 15.91 3.95
N PHE A 172 -12.22 15.84 4.31
CA PHE A 172 -12.74 15.14 5.49
C PHE A 172 -12.05 15.50 6.82
N ASN A 173 -11.62 16.74 6.95
CA ASN A 173 -10.95 17.25 8.16
C ASN A 173 -11.94 17.98 9.10
N PHE A 174 -13.02 17.30 9.47
CA PHE A 174 -14.09 17.86 10.30
C PHE A 174 -13.84 17.75 11.80
N GLU A 175 -12.93 16.87 12.18
CA GLU A 175 -12.56 16.58 13.57
C GLU A 175 -11.07 16.88 13.79
N GLU A 176 -10.69 17.22 15.02
CA GLU A 176 -9.28 17.36 15.43
C GLU A 176 -8.61 15.98 15.63
N ARG A 177 -9.01 14.99 14.84
CA ARG A 177 -8.53 13.60 14.89
C ARG A 177 -7.97 13.19 13.53
N PRO A 178 -7.00 12.24 13.50
CA PRO A 178 -6.54 11.67 12.24
C PRO A 178 -7.71 11.06 11.45
N LEU A 179 -7.84 11.39 10.18
CA LEU A 179 -8.85 10.81 9.30
C LEU A 179 -8.73 9.27 9.24
N ALA A 180 -7.50 8.76 9.31
CA ALA A 180 -7.25 7.33 9.35
C ALA A 180 -7.93 6.64 10.53
N ASP A 181 -7.93 7.26 11.72
CA ASP A 181 -8.57 6.73 12.92
C ASP A 181 -10.09 6.77 12.80
N VAL A 182 -10.64 7.89 12.32
CA VAL A 182 -12.08 8.06 12.09
C VAL A 182 -12.60 7.00 11.12
N LEU A 183 -11.89 6.80 10.00
CA LEU A 183 -12.25 5.76 9.03
C LEU A 183 -12.07 4.35 9.58
N SER A 184 -11.03 4.11 10.40
CA SER A 184 -10.81 2.81 11.03
C SER A 184 -11.96 2.42 11.97
N GLU A 185 -12.46 3.36 12.75
CA GLU A 185 -13.63 3.15 13.63
C GLU A 185 -14.90 2.85 12.81
N LYS A 186 -15.14 3.63 11.74
CA LYS A 186 -16.33 3.46 10.89
C LYS A 186 -16.32 2.15 10.08
N LEU A 187 -15.15 1.72 9.62
CA LEU A 187 -14.99 0.53 8.78
C LEU A 187 -14.73 -0.75 9.59
N GLY A 188 -14.36 -0.65 10.85
CA GLY A 188 -14.00 -1.80 11.70
C GLY A 188 -12.71 -2.51 11.27
N HIS A 189 -11.87 -1.85 10.49
CA HIS A 189 -10.59 -2.34 9.97
C HIS A 189 -9.51 -1.29 10.14
N LYS A 190 -8.24 -1.70 10.17
CA LYS A 190 -7.13 -0.76 10.11
C LYS A 190 -7.20 0.02 8.80
N VAL A 191 -7.17 1.35 8.89
CA VAL A 191 -7.14 2.25 7.73
C VAL A 191 -5.85 3.06 7.75
N THR A 192 -5.26 3.24 6.59
CA THR A 192 -4.23 4.23 6.30
C THR A 192 -4.74 5.16 5.20
N ILE A 193 -4.20 6.35 5.15
CA ILE A 193 -4.54 7.30 4.08
C ILE A 193 -3.28 7.76 3.36
N ASP A 194 -3.39 8.09 2.09
CA ASP A 194 -2.35 8.74 1.34
C ASP A 194 -2.92 9.72 0.31
N ASN A 195 -2.03 10.51 -0.30
CA ASN A 195 -2.39 11.34 -1.43
C ASN A 195 -2.58 10.47 -2.69
N ASP A 196 -3.59 10.79 -3.49
CA ASP A 196 -3.95 10.07 -4.72
C ASP A 196 -2.80 9.98 -5.73
N THR A 197 -2.08 11.08 -5.97
CA THR A 197 -0.96 11.09 -6.92
C THR A 197 0.23 10.28 -6.40
N ARG A 198 0.53 10.32 -5.10
CA ARG A 198 1.58 9.46 -4.51
C ARG A 198 1.24 7.98 -4.62
N ALA A 199 -0.02 7.62 -4.36
CA ALA A 199 -0.47 6.24 -4.51
C ALA A 199 -0.35 5.75 -5.96
N MET A 200 -0.75 6.57 -6.94
CA MET A 200 -0.54 6.27 -8.37
C MET A 200 0.94 6.10 -8.70
N THR A 201 1.80 6.99 -8.19
CA THR A 201 3.25 6.91 -8.39
C THR A 201 3.83 5.60 -7.89
N TYR A 202 3.42 5.18 -6.69
CA TYR A 202 3.85 3.91 -6.13
C TYR A 202 3.31 2.72 -6.92
N GLY A 203 2.07 2.79 -7.39
CA GLY A 203 1.47 1.78 -8.25
C GLY A 203 2.24 1.59 -9.56
N GLU A 204 2.61 2.69 -10.24
CA GLU A 204 3.43 2.66 -11.45
C GLU A 204 4.84 2.14 -11.18
N TYR A 205 5.42 2.47 -10.03
CA TYR A 205 6.72 1.95 -9.63
C TYR A 205 6.71 0.43 -9.40
N MET A 206 5.67 -0.09 -8.75
CA MET A 206 5.60 -1.50 -8.37
C MET A 206 5.09 -2.42 -9.48
N GLN A 207 4.14 -1.96 -10.30
CA GLN A 207 3.39 -2.80 -11.24
C GLN A 207 3.26 -2.19 -12.64
N GLY A 208 3.79 -0.98 -12.85
CA GLY A 208 3.65 -0.24 -14.09
C GLY A 208 4.84 -0.37 -15.04
N CYS A 209 5.22 0.75 -15.65
CA CYS A 209 6.23 0.79 -16.70
C CYS A 209 7.68 0.86 -16.21
N VAL A 210 7.89 1.04 -14.90
CA VAL A 210 9.23 1.16 -14.30
C VAL A 210 9.96 -0.18 -14.31
N LYS A 211 11.21 -0.20 -14.77
CA LYS A 211 11.99 -1.44 -14.94
C LYS A 211 13.37 -1.37 -14.28
N GLY A 212 13.43 -0.84 -13.07
CA GLY A 212 14.67 -0.80 -12.29
C GLY A 212 15.20 0.60 -12.02
N GLU A 213 14.58 1.62 -12.56
CA GLU A 213 14.85 3.01 -12.20
C GLU A 213 14.52 3.22 -10.73
N LYS A 214 15.41 3.90 -10.01
CA LYS A 214 15.24 4.19 -8.58
C LYS A 214 14.77 5.61 -8.32
N ASP A 215 14.96 6.50 -9.28
CA ASP A 215 14.61 7.91 -9.19
C ASP A 215 13.59 8.25 -10.28
N ILE A 216 12.37 8.63 -9.86
CA ILE A 216 11.23 8.79 -10.77
C ILE A 216 10.47 10.05 -10.40
N ILE A 217 10.03 10.76 -11.42
CA ILE A 217 9.01 11.79 -11.32
C ILE A 217 7.78 11.32 -12.11
N PHE A 218 6.70 11.11 -11.40
CA PHE A 218 5.39 10.80 -11.97
C PHE A 218 4.55 12.08 -12.05
N VAL A 219 4.00 12.37 -13.20
CA VAL A 219 3.15 13.56 -13.42
C VAL A 219 1.72 13.11 -13.69
N ASN A 220 0.83 13.41 -12.77
CA ASN A 220 -0.60 13.20 -12.92
C ASN A 220 -1.25 14.44 -13.52
N VAL A 221 -1.73 14.31 -14.76
CA VAL A 221 -2.49 15.37 -15.45
C VAL A 221 -3.95 14.95 -15.53
N SER A 222 -4.77 15.51 -14.64
CA SER A 222 -6.20 15.23 -14.59
C SER A 222 -7.01 16.53 -14.40
N TRP A 223 -7.90 16.61 -13.43
CA TRP A 223 -8.57 17.88 -13.05
C TRP A 223 -7.60 18.90 -12.41
N GLY A 224 -6.41 18.48 -12.06
CA GLY A 224 -5.28 19.27 -11.60
C GLY A 224 -3.98 18.66 -12.05
N ILE A 225 -2.88 19.22 -11.60
CA ILE A 225 -1.54 18.68 -11.80
C ILE A 225 -0.99 18.25 -10.46
N GLY A 226 -0.68 16.97 -10.32
CA GLY A 226 0.02 16.40 -9.16
C GLY A 226 1.35 15.80 -9.60
N ILE A 227 2.32 15.83 -8.70
CA ILE A 227 3.62 15.18 -8.92
C ILE A 227 3.88 14.21 -7.78
N GLY A 228 4.22 12.98 -8.15
CA GLY A 228 4.78 12.00 -7.23
C GLY A 228 6.26 11.82 -7.50
N ILE A 229 7.05 11.67 -6.44
CA ILE A 229 8.50 11.62 -6.51
C ILE A 229 8.96 10.35 -5.80
N ILE A 230 9.81 9.57 -6.47
CA ILE A 230 10.55 8.45 -5.88
C ILE A 230 12.02 8.77 -5.96
N ILE A 231 12.73 8.60 -4.84
CA ILE A 231 14.18 8.78 -4.73
C ILE A 231 14.75 7.53 -4.06
N ASP A 232 15.75 6.94 -4.68
CA ASP A 232 16.39 5.69 -4.22
C ASP A 232 15.36 4.57 -3.92
N GLY A 233 14.37 4.44 -4.81
CA GLY A 233 13.32 3.42 -4.70
C GLY A 233 12.27 3.69 -3.61
N LYS A 234 12.26 4.88 -3.01
CA LYS A 234 11.32 5.26 -1.94
C LYS A 234 10.49 6.47 -2.34
N VAL A 235 9.20 6.40 -2.05
CA VAL A 235 8.31 7.56 -2.23
C VAL A 235 8.77 8.70 -1.33
N TYR A 236 9.05 9.84 -1.95
CA TYR A 236 9.44 11.05 -1.23
C TYR A 236 8.20 11.83 -0.80
N THR A 237 7.96 11.90 0.50
CA THR A 237 6.80 12.58 1.09
C THR A 237 7.10 14.02 1.53
N GLY A 238 8.39 14.38 1.63
CA GLY A 238 8.81 15.64 2.24
C GLY A 238 8.63 15.63 3.77
N LYS A 239 8.97 16.74 4.42
CA LYS A 239 8.96 16.87 5.89
C LYS A 239 7.56 16.64 6.51
N SER A 240 6.49 17.07 5.82
CA SER A 240 5.13 17.07 6.36
C SER A 240 4.14 16.28 5.50
N GLY A 241 4.63 15.48 4.57
CA GLY A 241 3.76 14.73 3.64
C GLY A 241 3.22 15.57 2.47
N PHE A 242 3.82 16.72 2.15
CA PHE A 242 3.32 17.66 1.14
C PHE A 242 4.23 17.82 -0.07
N SER A 243 5.09 16.85 -0.34
CA SER A 243 5.88 16.86 -1.57
C SER A 243 4.97 16.71 -2.80
N GLY A 244 5.39 17.30 -3.92
CA GLY A 244 4.68 17.14 -5.19
C GLY A 244 3.48 18.06 -5.41
N GLU A 245 3.24 19.04 -4.53
CA GLU A 245 2.16 20.04 -4.66
C GLU A 245 2.41 21.06 -5.79
N PHE A 246 2.90 20.59 -6.93
CA PHE A 246 3.30 21.39 -8.10
C PHE A 246 2.14 22.18 -8.70
N GLY A 247 0.93 21.63 -8.65
CA GLY A 247 -0.28 22.32 -9.14
C GLY A 247 -0.60 23.61 -8.41
N HIS A 248 0.04 23.87 -7.25
CA HIS A 248 -0.18 25.08 -6.44
C HIS A 248 0.88 26.17 -6.63
N ILE A 249 1.88 25.96 -7.49
CA ILE A 249 2.86 27.02 -7.84
C ILE A 249 2.21 28.04 -8.78
N SER A 250 2.61 29.30 -8.65
CA SER A 250 2.22 30.35 -9.59
C SER A 250 3.03 30.20 -10.88
N ALA A 251 2.37 29.96 -12.01
CA ALA A 251 3.03 29.81 -13.31
C ALA A 251 2.95 31.08 -14.15
N TYR A 252 1.83 31.78 -14.11
CA TYR A 252 1.59 33.00 -14.86
C TYR A 252 0.78 33.98 -14.01
N ASP A 253 1.01 35.27 -14.19
CA ASP A 253 0.17 36.31 -13.64
C ASP A 253 -1.08 36.43 -14.52
N ASN A 254 -2.16 35.78 -14.08
CA ASN A 254 -3.46 35.85 -14.75
C ASN A 254 -4.57 36.12 -13.71
N GLU A 255 -5.71 36.56 -14.16
CA GLU A 255 -6.86 36.88 -13.31
C GLU A 255 -7.71 35.66 -12.92
N ILE A 256 -7.32 34.45 -13.38
CA ILE A 256 -8.09 33.24 -13.14
C ILE A 256 -7.83 32.75 -11.71
N ILE A 257 -8.84 32.84 -10.89
CA ILE A 257 -8.80 32.32 -9.52
C ILE A 257 -8.94 30.79 -9.56
N ARG A 258 -7.93 30.08 -9.07
CA ARG A 258 -7.95 28.62 -8.96
C ARG A 258 -8.90 28.18 -7.84
N HIS A 259 -9.28 26.92 -7.86
CA HIS A 259 -10.17 26.33 -6.84
C HIS A 259 -9.63 26.45 -5.39
N CYS A 260 -8.34 26.60 -5.22
CA CYS A 260 -7.68 26.87 -3.94
C CYS A 260 -7.67 28.35 -3.51
N GLY A 261 -8.31 29.26 -4.29
CA GLY A 261 -8.37 30.69 -4.01
C GLY A 261 -7.11 31.49 -4.37
N LYS A 262 -6.09 30.88 -4.97
CA LYS A 262 -4.88 31.56 -5.49
C LYS A 262 -5.05 31.85 -6.98
N LYS A 263 -4.39 32.93 -7.43
CA LYS A 263 -4.25 33.25 -8.85
C LYS A 263 -3.19 32.39 -9.53
#